data_b952f67a8dc2a461a765c7c4c3ef2e7d
#
_entry.id   b952f67a8dc2a461a765c7c4c3ef2e7d
#
_cell.length_a   1.000
_cell.length_b   1.000
_cell.length_c   1.000
_cell.angle_alpha   90.00
_cell.angle_beta   90.00
_cell.angle_gamma   90.00
#
_symmetry.space_group_name_H-M   'P 1'
#
loop_
_entity.id
_entity.type
_entity.pdbx_description
1 polymer ?
#
loop_
_entity_poly.entity_id
_entity_poly.type
_entity_poly.pdbx_seq_one_letter_code
_entity_poly.pdbx_strand_id
1 'polypeptide(L)'
;MVDYTLTTHHIDSSKIFITGFSAGAAISNAMLNAYPTLFNAGALFSAPSKLFKPNNEQSIDQPKVAIIQGHKDLVVPKGNAKRIVKQWTKKNQIADSSFTVTEKYLDHPMLSAKEFYNANQELKIISITAKDLKHKLMISPGISIHKGGILDFHTIDLNFHSTYWVAQFFGLLDTP
;
A
#
# COMPACT_ATOMS: atom_id res chain seq x y z
N MET A 1 9.16 4.36 20.35
CA MET A 1 9.16 2.93 20.02
C MET A 1 10.19 2.63 18.92
N VAL A 2 10.08 3.20 17.70
CA VAL A 2 11.05 2.94 16.62
C VAL A 2 12.48 3.27 17.05
N ASP A 3 12.74 4.47 17.58
CA ASP A 3 14.08 4.86 18.05
C ASP A 3 14.63 3.91 19.09
N TYR A 4 13.79 3.50 20.05
CA TYR A 4 14.20 2.51 21.07
C TYR A 4 14.62 1.19 20.41
N THR A 5 13.84 0.71 19.44
CA THR A 5 14.16 -0.56 18.74
C THR A 5 15.46 -0.43 17.94
N LEU A 6 15.66 0.69 17.25
CA LEU A 6 16.89 0.96 16.49
C LEU A 6 18.14 1.04 17.38
N THR A 7 18.00 1.52 18.62
CA THR A 7 19.13 1.66 19.55
C THR A 7 19.41 0.39 20.35
N THR A 8 18.43 -0.49 20.50
CA THR A 8 18.54 -1.70 21.34
C THR A 8 18.70 -3.00 20.56
N HIS A 9 18.44 -2.99 19.26
CA HIS A 9 18.51 -4.14 18.38
C HIS A 9 19.26 -3.84 17.09
N HIS A 10 19.88 -4.84 16.49
CA HIS A 10 20.50 -4.73 15.15
C HIS A 10 19.42 -4.68 14.07
N ILE A 11 18.90 -3.49 13.80
CA ILE A 11 17.87 -3.24 12.79
C ILE A 11 18.49 -2.50 11.59
N ASP A 12 18.18 -2.98 10.41
CA ASP A 12 18.48 -2.26 9.18
C ASP A 12 17.50 -1.09 9.02
N SER A 13 17.97 0.14 9.27
CA SER A 13 17.14 1.35 9.17
C SER A 13 16.64 1.62 7.74
N SER A 14 17.23 1.00 6.74
CA SER A 14 16.75 1.06 5.35
C SER A 14 15.56 0.13 5.08
N LYS A 15 15.12 -0.66 6.07
CA LYS A 15 14.03 -1.63 5.95
C LYS A 15 12.93 -1.43 6.99
N ILE A 16 12.55 -0.17 7.20
CA ILE A 16 11.41 0.19 8.06
C ILE A 16 10.19 0.46 7.18
N PHE A 17 9.14 -0.31 7.40
CA PHE A 17 7.91 -0.25 6.60
C PHE A 17 6.69 -0.14 7.49
N ILE A 18 5.58 0.34 6.94
CA ILE A 18 4.31 0.43 7.66
C ILE A 18 3.16 -0.05 6.79
N THR A 19 2.26 -0.82 7.37
CA THR A 19 1.04 -1.26 6.70
C THR A 19 -0.14 -1.24 7.64
N GLY A 20 -1.34 -1.13 7.09
CA GLY A 20 -2.56 -1.15 7.86
C GLY A 20 -3.80 -1.39 7.01
N PHE A 21 -4.87 -1.80 7.69
CA PHE A 21 -6.18 -2.01 7.11
C PHE A 21 -7.20 -1.04 7.73
N SER A 22 -8.09 -0.46 6.91
CA SER A 22 -9.17 0.41 7.35
C SER A 22 -8.65 1.60 8.19
N ALA A 23 -9.07 1.76 9.43
CA ALA A 23 -8.56 2.79 10.34
C ALA A 23 -7.04 2.69 10.55
N GLY A 24 -6.48 1.46 10.63
CA GLY A 24 -5.04 1.23 10.67
C GLY A 24 -4.32 1.76 9.43
N ALA A 25 -4.91 1.64 8.25
CA ALA A 25 -4.37 2.21 7.02
C ALA A 25 -4.40 3.75 7.02
N ALA A 26 -5.42 4.37 7.64
CA ALA A 26 -5.45 5.82 7.82
C ALA A 26 -4.32 6.30 8.73
N ILE A 27 -4.08 5.58 9.85
CA ILE A 27 -2.95 5.86 10.76
C ILE A 27 -1.63 5.66 10.02
N SER A 28 -1.47 4.56 9.26
CA SER A 28 -0.27 4.32 8.44
C SER A 28 -0.03 5.45 7.45
N ASN A 29 -1.08 5.92 6.76
CA ASN A 29 -0.96 7.08 5.87
C ASN A 29 -0.54 8.35 6.60
N ALA A 30 -1.07 8.60 7.80
CA ALA A 30 -0.67 9.74 8.63
C ALA A 30 0.80 9.66 9.06
N MET A 31 1.25 8.47 9.48
CA MET A 31 2.65 8.23 9.88
C MET A 31 3.62 8.42 8.72
N LEU A 32 3.31 7.88 7.53
CA LEU A 32 4.10 8.11 6.31
C LEU A 32 4.21 9.60 5.96
N ASN A 33 3.14 10.36 6.19
CA ASN A 33 3.14 11.80 5.95
C ASN A 33 3.93 12.60 6.99
N ALA A 34 3.85 12.19 8.26
CA ALA A 34 4.51 12.89 9.37
C ALA A 34 6.01 12.56 9.46
N TYR A 35 6.38 11.35 9.03
CA TYR A 35 7.75 10.84 9.14
C TYR A 35 8.23 10.23 7.80
N PRO A 36 8.28 11.01 6.71
CA PRO A 36 8.57 10.50 5.37
C PRO A 36 9.96 9.87 5.22
N THR A 37 10.92 10.29 6.05
CA THR A 37 12.30 9.77 6.04
C THR A 37 12.50 8.56 6.95
N LEU A 38 11.50 8.22 7.79
CA LEU A 38 11.57 7.08 8.69
C LEU A 38 11.17 5.78 7.99
N PHE A 39 10.17 5.85 7.10
CA PHE A 39 9.62 4.69 6.44
C PHE A 39 10.06 4.63 4.98
N ASN A 40 10.61 3.50 4.56
CA ASN A 40 11.02 3.29 3.17
C ASN A 40 9.85 3.01 2.24
N ALA A 41 8.80 2.38 2.76
CA ALA A 41 7.54 2.20 2.04
C ALA A 41 6.36 1.99 2.99
N GLY A 42 5.15 2.15 2.43
CA GLY A 42 3.90 1.82 3.12
C GLY A 42 2.89 1.11 2.23
N ALA A 43 2.00 0.31 2.84
CA ALA A 43 0.89 -0.32 2.16
C ALA A 43 -0.42 -0.08 2.90
N LEU A 44 -1.41 0.45 2.19
CA LEU A 44 -2.65 0.99 2.72
C LEU A 44 -3.83 0.20 2.17
N PHE A 45 -4.43 -0.65 2.98
CA PHE A 45 -5.59 -1.45 2.60
C PHE A 45 -6.88 -0.73 3.01
N SER A 46 -7.74 -0.41 2.03
CA SER A 46 -9.04 0.25 2.27
C SER A 46 -8.94 1.45 3.20
N ALA A 47 -8.02 2.38 2.91
CA ALA A 47 -7.69 3.51 3.78
C ALA A 47 -8.71 4.65 3.67
N PRO A 48 -9.32 5.11 4.78
CA PRO A 48 -10.05 6.37 4.82
C PRO A 48 -9.11 7.57 4.61
N SER A 49 -9.41 8.43 3.64
CA SER A 49 -8.55 9.55 3.24
C SER A 49 -8.70 10.82 4.09
N LYS A 50 -9.74 10.93 4.92
CA LYS A 50 -10.10 12.16 5.63
C LYS A 50 -9.80 12.15 7.13
N LEU A 51 -9.33 11.04 7.70
CA LEU A 51 -9.11 10.93 9.14
C LEU A 51 -7.96 11.81 9.65
N PHE A 52 -6.97 12.07 8.81
CA PHE A 52 -5.83 12.91 9.16
C PHE A 52 -5.55 13.91 8.04
N LYS A 53 -5.18 15.15 8.41
CA LYS A 53 -4.72 16.14 7.44
C LYS A 53 -3.28 15.79 7.04
N PRO A 54 -2.96 15.73 5.73
CA PRO A 54 -1.59 15.51 5.31
C PRO A 54 -0.72 16.69 5.72
N ASN A 55 0.50 16.41 6.17
CA ASN A 55 1.53 17.44 6.25
C ASN A 55 1.91 17.84 4.80
N ASN A 56 1.92 19.14 4.53
CA ASN A 56 2.24 19.66 3.19
C ASN A 56 3.75 19.87 3.00
N GLU A 57 4.59 19.52 3.97
CA GLU A 57 6.04 19.60 3.80
C GLU A 57 6.48 18.65 2.69
N GLN A 58 7.18 19.21 1.72
CA GLN A 58 7.84 18.48 0.65
C GLN A 58 9.20 18.01 1.17
N SER A 59 9.32 16.75 1.51
CA SER A 59 10.62 16.11 1.66
C SER A 59 11.14 15.67 0.30
N ILE A 60 12.44 15.75 0.09
CA ILE A 60 13.09 15.30 -1.16
C ILE A 60 12.94 13.79 -1.32
N ASP A 61 12.90 13.06 -0.21
CA ASP A 61 12.81 11.60 -0.18
C ASP A 61 11.44 11.17 0.35
N GLN A 62 10.55 10.77 -0.56
CA GLN A 62 9.23 10.27 -0.21
C GLN A 62 9.19 8.75 -0.26
N PRO A 63 8.55 8.07 0.71
CA PRO A 63 8.42 6.63 0.72
C PRO A 63 7.60 6.13 -0.48
N LYS A 64 7.85 4.89 -0.90
CA LYS A 64 6.95 4.20 -1.85
C LYS A 64 5.62 3.87 -1.17
N VAL A 65 4.50 4.03 -1.88
CA VAL A 65 3.18 3.77 -1.30
C VAL A 65 2.34 2.87 -2.20
N ALA A 66 1.91 1.74 -1.63
CA ALA A 66 0.89 0.88 -2.22
C ALA A 66 -0.49 1.20 -1.62
N ILE A 67 -1.49 1.36 -2.48
CA ILE A 67 -2.87 1.67 -2.09
C ILE A 67 -3.74 0.55 -2.65
N ILE A 68 -4.31 -0.28 -1.78
CA ILE A 68 -5.10 -1.45 -2.16
C ILE A 68 -6.56 -1.20 -1.80
N GLN A 69 -7.46 -1.26 -2.78
CA GLN A 69 -8.85 -0.88 -2.61
C GLN A 69 -9.81 -1.88 -3.25
N GLY A 70 -10.82 -2.27 -2.51
CA GLY A 70 -11.96 -3.01 -3.05
C GLY A 70 -12.89 -2.11 -3.87
N HIS A 71 -13.26 -2.56 -5.10
CA HIS A 71 -14.21 -1.80 -5.93
C HIS A 71 -15.62 -1.77 -5.31
N LYS A 72 -16.00 -2.84 -4.61
CA LYS A 72 -17.29 -2.98 -3.91
C LYS A 72 -17.22 -2.65 -2.42
N ASP A 73 -16.18 -1.97 -1.96
CA ASP A 73 -16.06 -1.51 -0.58
C ASP A 73 -17.00 -0.33 -0.33
N LEU A 74 -18.05 -0.59 0.46
CA LEU A 74 -19.05 0.41 0.87
C LEU A 74 -18.73 1.04 2.23
N VAL A 75 -17.83 0.46 3.02
CA VAL A 75 -17.37 1.01 4.30
C VAL A 75 -16.39 2.14 4.07
N VAL A 76 -15.41 1.88 3.19
CA VAL A 76 -14.44 2.88 2.72
C VAL A 76 -14.56 2.97 1.19
N PRO A 77 -15.42 3.84 0.66
CA PRO A 77 -15.66 3.95 -0.77
C PRO A 77 -14.39 4.27 -1.57
N LYS A 78 -14.29 3.74 -2.78
CA LYS A 78 -13.13 3.85 -3.69
C LYS A 78 -12.65 5.29 -3.95
N GLY A 79 -13.47 6.30 -3.72
CA GLY A 79 -13.07 7.70 -3.77
C GLY A 79 -11.98 8.08 -2.76
N ASN A 80 -11.82 7.30 -1.68
CA ASN A 80 -10.74 7.50 -0.72
C ASN A 80 -9.39 7.16 -1.33
N ALA A 81 -9.28 6.01 -2.01
CA ALA A 81 -8.05 5.61 -2.71
C ALA A 81 -7.62 6.69 -3.73
N LYS A 82 -8.57 7.22 -4.53
CA LYS A 82 -8.27 8.31 -5.49
C LYS A 82 -7.70 9.56 -4.80
N ARG A 83 -8.22 9.95 -3.62
CA ARG A 83 -7.70 11.10 -2.87
C ARG A 83 -6.30 10.84 -2.32
N ILE A 84 -6.05 9.63 -1.83
CA ILE A 84 -4.72 9.24 -1.32
C ILE A 84 -3.71 9.20 -2.48
N VAL A 85 -4.08 8.64 -3.64
CA VAL A 85 -3.24 8.69 -4.85
C VAL A 85 -2.90 10.15 -5.18
N LYS A 86 -3.91 11.03 -5.28
CA LYS A 86 -3.68 12.46 -5.57
C LYS A 86 -2.79 13.16 -4.54
N GLN A 87 -2.89 12.78 -3.27
CA GLN A 87 -2.02 13.29 -2.21
C GLN A 87 -0.55 12.90 -2.47
N TRP A 88 -0.30 11.63 -2.77
CA TRP A 88 1.04 11.10 -2.96
C TRP A 88 1.65 11.47 -4.30
N THR A 89 0.87 11.57 -5.39
CA THR A 89 1.36 12.09 -6.67
C THR A 89 1.81 13.54 -6.54
N LYS A 90 1.03 14.37 -5.83
CA LYS A 90 1.42 15.76 -5.54
C LYS A 90 2.73 15.85 -4.75
N LYS A 91 2.90 15.02 -3.70
CA LYS A 91 4.13 15.00 -2.89
C LYS A 91 5.36 14.58 -3.69
N ASN A 92 5.19 13.63 -4.59
CA ASN A 92 6.26 13.14 -5.47
C ASN A 92 6.43 13.97 -6.76
N GLN A 93 5.69 15.06 -6.93
CA GLN A 93 5.71 15.93 -8.12
C GLN A 93 5.39 15.14 -9.41
N ILE A 94 4.53 14.15 -9.32
CA ILE A 94 4.07 13.32 -10.44
C ILE A 94 2.72 13.88 -10.91
N ALA A 95 2.54 14.08 -12.21
CA ALA A 95 1.25 14.49 -12.75
C ALA A 95 0.19 13.41 -12.53
N ASP A 96 -1.00 13.78 -12.06
CA ASP A 96 -2.10 12.85 -11.76
C ASP A 96 -2.51 11.98 -12.97
N SER A 97 -2.23 12.45 -14.18
CA SER A 97 -2.51 11.76 -15.45
C SER A 97 -1.36 10.87 -15.92
N SER A 98 -0.18 10.96 -15.29
CA SER A 98 1.02 10.21 -15.69
C SER A 98 1.07 8.89 -14.95
N PHE A 99 0.39 7.88 -15.49
CA PHE A 99 0.39 6.52 -14.91
C PHE A 99 0.31 5.45 -16.00
N THR A 100 0.87 4.30 -15.70
CA THR A 100 0.68 3.07 -16.47
C THR A 100 -0.50 2.30 -15.89
N VAL A 101 -1.35 1.72 -16.74
CA VAL A 101 -2.46 0.86 -16.33
C VAL A 101 -2.13 -0.57 -16.71
N THR A 102 -2.24 -1.47 -15.76
CA THR A 102 -2.14 -2.92 -15.97
C THR A 102 -3.47 -3.56 -15.58
N GLU A 103 -4.25 -3.96 -16.56
CA GLU A 103 -5.40 -4.82 -16.35
C GLU A 103 -4.92 -6.26 -16.13
N LYS A 104 -5.64 -7.04 -15.33
CA LYS A 104 -5.23 -8.39 -14.89
C LYS A 104 -3.83 -8.36 -14.27
N TYR A 105 -3.62 -7.42 -13.34
CA TYR A 105 -2.35 -7.24 -12.67
C TYR A 105 -1.85 -8.56 -12.06
N LEU A 106 -0.61 -8.94 -12.34
CA LEU A 106 -0.01 -10.24 -12.02
C LEU A 106 -0.82 -11.43 -12.56
N ASP A 107 -1.34 -11.30 -13.78
CA ASP A 107 -2.21 -12.29 -14.45
C ASP A 107 -3.49 -12.62 -13.66
N HIS A 108 -3.83 -11.81 -12.65
CA HIS A 108 -4.98 -12.02 -11.81
C HIS A 108 -6.23 -11.31 -12.39
N PRO A 109 -7.29 -12.04 -12.78
CA PRO A 109 -8.42 -11.48 -13.53
C PRO A 109 -9.24 -10.44 -12.77
N MET A 110 -9.13 -10.43 -11.44
CA MET A 110 -9.87 -9.51 -10.55
C MET A 110 -9.09 -8.24 -10.20
N LEU A 111 -7.80 -8.17 -10.54
CA LEU A 111 -6.93 -7.06 -10.14
C LEU A 111 -6.62 -6.15 -11.34
N SER A 112 -6.63 -4.85 -11.08
CA SER A 112 -6.03 -3.86 -11.96
C SER A 112 -5.11 -2.95 -11.14
N ALA A 113 -4.03 -2.49 -11.75
CA ALA A 113 -3.07 -1.58 -11.11
C ALA A 113 -2.89 -0.31 -11.91
N LYS A 114 -2.67 0.80 -11.19
CA LYS A 114 -2.14 2.06 -11.73
C LYS A 114 -0.81 2.32 -11.06
N GLU A 115 0.23 2.49 -11.86
CA GLU A 115 1.59 2.69 -11.41
C GLU A 115 2.07 4.07 -11.80
N PHE A 116 2.64 4.78 -10.83
CA PHE A 116 3.12 6.14 -10.98
C PHE A 116 4.61 6.19 -10.69
N TYR A 117 5.36 6.65 -11.67
CA TYR A 117 6.82 6.72 -11.64
C TYR A 117 7.28 8.17 -11.52
N ASN A 118 8.36 8.40 -10.77
CA ASN A 118 9.00 9.71 -10.72
C ASN A 118 9.82 9.98 -11.99
N ALA A 119 10.47 11.13 -12.06
CA ALA A 119 11.31 11.51 -13.22
C ALA A 119 12.49 10.55 -13.44
N ASN A 120 12.94 9.84 -12.40
CA ASN A 120 14.03 8.86 -12.47
C ASN A 120 13.53 7.46 -12.87
N GLN A 121 12.27 7.31 -13.29
CA GLN A 121 11.64 6.02 -13.60
C GLN A 121 11.53 5.07 -12.39
N GLU A 122 11.52 5.60 -11.17
CA GLU A 122 11.30 4.81 -9.97
C GLU A 122 9.80 4.76 -9.65
N LEU A 123 9.28 3.56 -9.37
CA LEU A 123 7.91 3.38 -8.91
C LEU A 123 7.74 4.00 -7.52
N LYS A 124 6.93 5.04 -7.42
CA LYS A 124 6.62 5.72 -6.15
C LYS A 124 5.24 5.39 -5.62
N ILE A 125 4.25 5.24 -6.49
CA ILE A 125 2.89 4.91 -6.06
C ILE A 125 2.34 3.79 -6.93
N ILE A 126 1.72 2.80 -6.29
CA ILE A 126 0.90 1.81 -6.97
C ILE A 126 -0.49 1.79 -6.35
N SER A 127 -1.52 1.85 -7.18
CA SER A 127 -2.92 1.74 -6.75
C SER A 127 -3.56 0.50 -7.34
N ILE A 128 -3.77 -0.52 -6.51
CA ILE A 128 -4.40 -1.78 -6.89
C ILE A 128 -5.88 -1.72 -6.56
N THR A 129 -6.71 -2.03 -7.55
CA THR A 129 -8.16 -2.19 -7.38
C THR A 129 -8.56 -3.64 -7.60
N ALA A 130 -9.26 -4.23 -6.64
CA ALA A 130 -9.82 -5.56 -6.77
C ALA A 130 -11.33 -5.48 -7.08
N LYS A 131 -11.77 -6.05 -8.21
CA LYS A 131 -13.10 -5.86 -8.82
C LYS A 131 -14.25 -6.21 -7.89
N ASP A 132 -14.21 -7.35 -7.23
CA ASP A 132 -15.31 -7.85 -6.40
C ASP A 132 -15.02 -7.77 -4.90
N LEU A 133 -13.93 -7.15 -4.51
CA LEU A 133 -13.53 -6.99 -3.12
C LEU A 133 -14.42 -5.96 -2.43
N LYS A 134 -15.01 -6.37 -1.31
CA LYS A 134 -15.66 -5.52 -0.33
C LYS A 134 -14.63 -5.00 0.68
N HIS A 135 -15.05 -4.62 1.89
CA HIS A 135 -14.16 -4.19 2.98
C HIS A 135 -13.47 -5.37 3.65
N LYS A 136 -12.53 -6.00 2.93
CA LYS A 136 -11.82 -7.22 3.35
C LYS A 136 -10.39 -7.23 2.82
N LEU A 137 -9.52 -8.03 3.47
CA LEU A 137 -8.19 -8.37 2.97
C LEU A 137 -8.28 -9.58 2.05
N MET A 138 -7.53 -9.54 0.97
CA MET A 138 -7.40 -10.67 0.05
C MET A 138 -6.37 -11.66 0.59
N ILE A 139 -6.73 -12.91 0.64
CA ILE A 139 -5.89 -14.03 1.07
C ILE A 139 -5.89 -15.13 0.01
N SER A 140 -4.96 -16.06 0.15
CA SER A 140 -4.89 -17.30 -0.63
C SER A 140 -4.51 -18.42 0.32
N PRO A 141 -5.48 -19.04 1.01
CA PRO A 141 -5.21 -20.09 1.99
C PRO A 141 -4.44 -21.27 1.36
N GLY A 142 -3.54 -21.86 2.14
CA GLY A 142 -2.74 -23.02 1.71
C GLY A 142 -1.39 -23.08 2.41
N ILE A 143 -0.61 -24.10 2.05
CA ILE A 143 0.67 -24.42 2.71
C ILE A 143 1.91 -24.01 1.90
N SER A 144 1.74 -23.51 0.65
CA SER A 144 2.90 -23.06 -0.13
C SER A 144 3.37 -21.69 0.35
N ILE A 145 4.63 -21.32 0.05
CA ILE A 145 5.24 -20.06 0.47
C ILE A 145 4.47 -18.81 -0.02
N HIS A 146 3.78 -18.91 -1.15
CA HIS A 146 2.99 -17.81 -1.71
C HIS A 146 1.54 -17.78 -1.21
N LYS A 147 1.16 -18.74 -0.37
CA LYS A 147 -0.18 -18.87 0.18
C LYS A 147 -0.20 -18.55 1.67
N GLY A 148 -1.35 -18.10 2.15
CA GLY A 148 -1.53 -17.82 3.56
C GLY A 148 -2.84 -17.10 3.84
N GLY A 149 -3.08 -16.91 5.14
CA GLY A 149 -4.28 -16.32 5.67
C GLY A 149 -5.34 -17.37 6.01
N ILE A 150 -6.22 -16.99 6.93
CA ILE A 150 -7.37 -17.79 7.39
C ILE A 150 -8.63 -17.01 7.01
N LEU A 151 -9.65 -17.73 6.53
CA LEU A 151 -10.95 -17.15 6.23
C LEU A 151 -11.61 -16.66 7.52
N ASP A 152 -12.01 -15.39 7.52
CA ASP A 152 -12.66 -14.72 8.64
C ASP A 152 -13.57 -13.60 8.12
N PHE A 153 -14.22 -12.89 9.03
CA PHE A 153 -15.12 -11.77 8.71
C PHE A 153 -14.42 -10.70 7.87
N HIS A 154 -13.15 -10.41 8.14
CA HIS A 154 -12.37 -9.39 7.45
C HIS A 154 -11.46 -9.91 6.34
N THR A 155 -11.54 -11.18 5.98
CA THR A 155 -10.75 -11.78 4.91
C THR A 155 -11.62 -12.42 3.83
N ILE A 156 -11.06 -12.60 2.65
CA ILE A 156 -11.71 -13.31 1.53
C ILE A 156 -10.64 -14.01 0.70
N ASP A 157 -10.90 -15.26 0.36
CA ASP A 157 -10.06 -15.97 -0.59
C ASP A 157 -10.35 -15.48 -2.01
N LEU A 158 -9.38 -14.81 -2.60
CA LEU A 158 -9.35 -14.43 -4.01
C LEU A 158 -8.15 -15.06 -4.73
N ASN A 159 -7.55 -16.10 -4.16
CA ASN A 159 -6.32 -16.71 -4.65
C ASN A 159 -5.18 -15.69 -4.84
N PHE A 160 -5.17 -14.64 -4.02
CA PHE A 160 -4.14 -13.58 -3.99
C PHE A 160 -3.79 -13.26 -2.54
N HIS A 161 -2.59 -13.66 -2.11
CA HIS A 161 -2.10 -13.37 -0.76
C HIS A 161 -1.55 -11.95 -0.69
N SER A 162 -2.42 -10.99 -0.44
CA SER A 162 -2.11 -9.56 -0.53
C SER A 162 -1.00 -9.10 0.43
N THR A 163 -0.88 -9.69 1.61
CA THR A 163 0.21 -9.35 2.56
C THR A 163 1.55 -9.95 2.15
N TYR A 164 1.57 -11.10 1.50
CA TYR A 164 2.78 -11.65 0.87
C TYR A 164 3.25 -10.73 -0.27
N TRP A 165 2.33 -10.29 -1.12
CA TRP A 165 2.63 -9.32 -2.17
C TRP A 165 3.19 -8.00 -1.59
N VAL A 166 2.65 -7.52 -0.47
CA VAL A 166 3.17 -6.33 0.23
C VAL A 166 4.61 -6.55 0.70
N ALA A 167 4.94 -7.73 1.22
CA ALA A 167 6.31 -8.06 1.62
C ALA A 167 7.29 -8.02 0.42
N GLN A 168 6.85 -8.50 -0.76
CA GLN A 168 7.61 -8.38 -2.01
C GLN A 168 7.74 -6.90 -2.45
N PHE A 169 6.65 -6.13 -2.40
CA PHE A 169 6.66 -4.69 -2.71
C PHE A 169 7.63 -3.93 -1.80
N PHE A 170 7.77 -4.33 -0.55
CA PHE A 170 8.74 -3.78 0.40
C PHE A 170 10.18 -4.24 0.13
N GLY A 171 10.40 -5.24 -0.71
CA GLY A 171 11.73 -5.82 -0.95
C GLY A 171 12.21 -6.68 0.21
N LEU A 172 11.28 -7.25 1.00
CA LEU A 172 11.59 -8.20 2.08
C LEU A 172 11.70 -9.64 1.60
N LEU A 173 11.19 -9.92 0.40
CA LEU A 173 11.19 -11.22 -0.23
C LEU A 173 11.73 -11.06 -1.65
N ASP A 174 12.50 -12.04 -2.10
CA ASP A 174 12.95 -12.10 -3.49
C ASP A 174 11.74 -12.19 -4.43
N THR A 175 11.78 -11.45 -5.51
CA THR A 175 10.82 -11.63 -6.61
C THR A 175 11.18 -12.92 -7.33
N PRO A 176 10.20 -13.78 -7.60
CA PRO A 176 10.44 -15.02 -8.34
C PRO A 176 10.96 -14.77 -9.75
#